data_d98344d464acc0c8614e910f79d73ff6
#
_entry.id   d98344d464acc0c8614e910f79d73ff6
#
_cell.length_a   1.000
_cell.length_b   1.000
_cell.length_c   1.000
_cell.angle_alpha   90.00
_cell.angle_beta   90.00
_cell.angle_gamma   90.00
#
_symmetry.space_group_name_H-M   'P 1'
#
loop_
_entity.id
_entity.type
_entity.pdbx_description
1 polymer ?
#
loop_
_entity_poly.entity_id
_entity_poly.type
_entity_poly.pdbx_seq_one_letter_code
_entity_poly.pdbx_strand_id
1 'polypeptide(L)'
;MSIYDRDYMRSRKPESQLKQKFAEYPAVCWLIFVNIGIFFLSIFLGFIYPLFALSVDSVCNGMIWTFFTYAFLHGDMLHILFNLLGLYFMGIPLERWLGWRKFLAIYFAGVFLGGLVWLGISWGSGSVLVGASAGVMAVLAAFCLLFPPTPITFLIFFIIPVSVKPITMLKIVSAIEFIGFLSSLVSGGSDIAYSAHLGGLGAGLVMVEIIKRGGLSFLDNIGKYKFVKFADKKKPSSTDFKFKVNISESDTDEIDRILAKVNKEGFVSLTDEEREFLRRANK
;
A
#
# COMPACT_ATOMS: atom_id res chain seq x y z
N MET A 1 35.27 -1.28 -33.47
CA MET A 1 34.09 -1.25 -32.63
C MET A 1 34.44 -0.39 -31.42
N SER A 2 33.82 0.78 -31.28
CA SER A 2 34.12 1.75 -30.22
C SER A 2 33.80 1.19 -28.85
N ILE A 3 34.57 1.56 -27.82
CA ILE A 3 34.32 1.20 -26.41
C ILE A 3 32.91 1.64 -25.96
N TYR A 4 32.36 2.65 -26.61
CA TYR A 4 31.02 3.20 -26.35
C TYR A 4 29.85 2.38 -26.93
N ASP A 5 30.12 1.38 -27.78
CA ASP A 5 29.05 0.52 -28.38
C ASP A 5 28.79 -0.75 -27.55
N ARG A 6 29.43 -0.92 -26.40
CA ARG A 6 29.18 -2.06 -25.54
C ARG A 6 27.89 -1.92 -24.78
N ASP A 7 27.04 -2.94 -24.81
CA ASP A 7 25.70 -2.94 -24.20
C ASP A 7 25.66 -2.55 -22.71
N TYR A 8 26.74 -2.73 -21.96
CA TYR A 8 26.84 -2.31 -20.57
C TYR A 8 27.03 -0.80 -20.39
N MET A 9 27.49 -0.08 -21.43
CA MET A 9 27.67 1.38 -21.44
C MET A 9 26.39 2.12 -21.88
N ARG A 10 25.41 1.42 -22.45
CA ARG A 10 24.05 1.98 -22.65
C ARG A 10 23.41 2.13 -21.29
N SER A 11 23.60 3.29 -20.67
CA SER A 11 22.84 3.66 -19.48
C SER A 11 21.35 3.53 -19.83
N ARG A 12 20.70 2.47 -19.31
CA ARG A 12 19.23 2.41 -19.35
C ARG A 12 18.77 3.68 -18.70
N LYS A 13 18.03 4.53 -19.44
CA LYS A 13 17.35 5.68 -18.84
C LYS A 13 16.65 5.18 -17.59
N PRO A 14 16.95 5.72 -16.40
CA PRO A 14 16.26 5.28 -15.20
C PRO A 14 14.75 5.44 -15.46
N GLU A 15 14.02 4.32 -15.42
CA GLU A 15 12.57 4.41 -15.45
C GLU A 15 12.17 5.35 -14.34
N SER A 16 11.27 6.30 -14.64
CA SER A 16 10.87 7.26 -13.63
C SER A 16 10.36 6.49 -12.41
N GLN A 17 10.73 6.91 -11.21
CA GLN A 17 10.28 6.29 -9.95
C GLN A 17 8.76 6.09 -9.93
N LEU A 18 8.04 6.98 -10.59
CA LEU A 18 6.58 6.92 -10.73
C LEU A 18 6.14 5.66 -11.52
N LYS A 19 6.78 5.37 -12.68
CA LYS A 19 6.46 4.15 -13.46
C LYS A 19 6.73 2.89 -12.66
N GLN A 20 7.80 2.87 -11.88
CA GLN A 20 8.14 1.73 -11.03
C GLN A 20 7.09 1.54 -9.93
N LYS A 21 6.63 2.62 -9.28
CA LYS A 21 5.56 2.58 -8.27
C LYS A 21 4.24 2.06 -8.86
N PHE A 22 3.84 2.53 -10.04
CA PHE A 22 2.64 2.01 -10.72
C PHE A 22 2.74 0.53 -11.10
N ALA A 23 3.92 0.01 -11.35
CA ALA A 23 4.12 -1.40 -11.63
C ALA A 23 4.06 -2.28 -10.36
N GLU A 24 4.49 -1.74 -9.22
CA GLU A 24 4.56 -2.48 -7.95
C GLU A 24 3.23 -2.49 -7.17
N TYR A 25 2.48 -1.38 -7.17
CA TYR A 25 1.22 -1.21 -6.45
C TYR A 25 0.23 -0.34 -7.22
N PRO A 26 -0.29 -0.88 -8.32
CA PRO A 26 -1.11 -0.11 -9.25
C PRO A 26 -2.42 0.38 -8.63
N ALA A 27 -3.07 -0.40 -7.76
CA ALA A 27 -4.38 -0.04 -7.21
C ALA A 27 -4.30 1.16 -6.27
N VAL A 28 -3.34 1.18 -5.34
CA VAL A 28 -3.13 2.34 -4.46
C VAL A 28 -2.78 3.58 -5.26
N CYS A 29 -1.87 3.46 -6.23
CA CYS A 29 -1.52 4.57 -7.10
C CYS A 29 -2.74 5.12 -7.84
N TRP A 30 -3.56 4.25 -8.46
CA TRP A 30 -4.78 4.67 -9.15
C TRP A 30 -5.79 5.31 -8.21
N LEU A 31 -6.03 4.75 -7.01
CA LEU A 31 -6.92 5.36 -6.03
C LEU A 31 -6.46 6.77 -5.64
N ILE A 32 -5.15 6.96 -5.39
CA ILE A 32 -4.60 8.26 -5.06
C ILE A 32 -4.81 9.25 -6.22
N PHE A 33 -4.45 8.88 -7.46
CA PHE A 33 -4.58 9.76 -8.61
C PHE A 33 -6.04 10.12 -8.93
N VAL A 34 -6.94 9.14 -8.87
CA VAL A 34 -8.36 9.37 -9.14
C VAL A 34 -8.96 10.29 -8.08
N ASN A 35 -8.64 10.08 -6.79
CA ASN A 35 -9.13 10.96 -5.72
C ASN A 35 -8.62 12.41 -5.89
N ILE A 36 -7.33 12.59 -6.20
CA ILE A 36 -6.77 13.92 -6.48
C ILE A 36 -7.48 14.56 -7.68
N GLY A 37 -7.61 13.81 -8.77
CA GLY A 37 -8.25 14.32 -10.00
C GLY A 37 -9.70 14.73 -9.77
N ILE A 38 -10.49 13.89 -9.09
CA ILE A 38 -11.90 14.19 -8.79
C ILE A 38 -12.01 15.35 -7.80
N PHE A 39 -11.13 15.44 -6.81
CA PHE A 39 -11.11 16.55 -5.86
C PHE A 39 -10.95 17.90 -6.58
N PHE A 40 -9.93 18.02 -7.44
CA PHE A 40 -9.76 19.25 -8.20
C PHE A 40 -10.91 19.50 -9.19
N LEU A 41 -11.42 18.47 -9.85
CA LEU A 41 -12.53 18.58 -10.77
C LEU A 41 -13.80 19.06 -10.06
N SER A 42 -14.06 18.60 -8.85
CA SER A 42 -15.24 18.98 -8.06
C SER A 42 -15.25 20.45 -7.63
N ILE A 43 -14.09 21.10 -7.57
CA ILE A 43 -13.99 22.54 -7.28
C ILE A 43 -14.64 23.36 -8.41
N PHE A 44 -14.52 22.90 -9.65
CA PHE A 44 -15.03 23.61 -10.82
C PHE A 44 -16.42 23.15 -11.26
N LEU A 45 -16.81 21.92 -10.92
CA LEU A 45 -18.02 21.28 -11.40
C LEU A 45 -18.98 21.00 -10.25
N GLY A 46 -19.79 21.98 -9.86
CA GLY A 46 -20.70 21.90 -8.72
C GLY A 46 -21.74 20.77 -8.80
N PHE A 47 -22.04 20.24 -10.02
CA PHE A 47 -22.97 19.13 -10.21
C PHE A 47 -22.43 17.77 -9.78
N ILE A 48 -21.13 17.65 -9.51
CA ILE A 48 -20.50 16.37 -9.13
C ILE A 48 -21.05 15.87 -7.80
N TYR A 49 -21.17 16.73 -6.79
CA TYR A 49 -21.68 16.32 -5.48
C TYR A 49 -23.09 15.73 -5.52
N PRO A 50 -24.10 16.39 -6.10
CA PRO A 50 -25.44 15.84 -6.17
C PRO A 50 -25.57 14.50 -6.90
N LEU A 51 -24.68 14.23 -7.87
CA LEU A 51 -24.74 13.01 -8.67
C LEU A 51 -23.94 11.85 -8.09
N PHE A 52 -22.93 12.11 -7.26
CA PHE A 52 -21.95 11.08 -6.85
C PHE A 52 -21.83 10.92 -5.32
N ALA A 53 -22.31 11.87 -4.51
CA ALA A 53 -22.37 11.73 -3.05
C ALA A 53 -23.48 10.75 -2.66
N LEU A 54 -23.25 9.99 -1.59
CA LEU A 54 -24.27 9.09 -1.04
C LEU A 54 -25.21 9.86 -0.11
N SER A 55 -26.50 9.77 -0.36
CA SER A 55 -27.57 10.30 0.49
C SER A 55 -28.79 9.40 0.41
N VAL A 56 -29.73 9.58 1.34
CA VAL A 56 -31.03 8.89 1.27
C VAL A 56 -31.75 9.25 -0.03
N ASP A 57 -31.77 10.55 -0.38
CA ASP A 57 -32.40 11.03 -1.61
C ASP A 57 -31.76 10.43 -2.86
N SER A 58 -30.42 10.33 -2.93
CA SER A 58 -29.78 9.72 -4.09
C SER A 58 -30.20 8.26 -4.26
N VAL A 59 -30.27 7.50 -3.16
CA VAL A 59 -30.67 6.08 -3.20
C VAL A 59 -32.14 5.93 -3.56
N CYS A 60 -33.04 6.74 -2.98
CA CYS A 60 -34.47 6.73 -3.29
C CYS A 60 -34.73 7.09 -4.77
N ASN A 61 -33.90 7.91 -5.38
CA ASN A 61 -33.94 8.24 -6.81
C ASN A 61 -33.22 7.21 -7.71
N GLY A 62 -32.84 6.05 -7.17
CA GLY A 62 -32.22 4.96 -7.93
C GLY A 62 -30.73 5.15 -8.27
N MET A 63 -30.04 6.13 -7.68
CA MET A 63 -28.62 6.40 -7.92
C MET A 63 -27.73 5.42 -7.13
N ILE A 64 -27.87 4.13 -7.41
CA ILE A 64 -27.16 3.04 -6.66
C ILE A 64 -25.64 3.11 -6.79
N TRP A 65 -25.09 3.75 -7.82
CA TRP A 65 -23.64 3.96 -7.97
C TRP A 65 -23.06 4.79 -6.83
N THR A 66 -23.87 5.60 -6.16
CA THR A 66 -23.44 6.45 -5.06
C THR A 66 -22.88 5.66 -3.88
N PHE A 67 -23.23 4.37 -3.72
CA PHE A 67 -22.62 3.46 -2.76
C PHE A 67 -21.11 3.27 -2.95
N PHE A 68 -20.58 3.60 -4.12
CA PHE A 68 -19.15 3.49 -4.43
C PHE A 68 -18.52 4.83 -4.77
N THR A 69 -19.27 5.70 -5.44
CA THR A 69 -18.72 6.95 -5.98
C THR A 69 -18.47 8.01 -4.91
N TYR A 70 -19.21 7.98 -3.81
CA TYR A 70 -19.00 8.88 -2.69
C TYR A 70 -17.56 8.84 -2.13
N ALA A 71 -16.93 7.67 -2.25
CA ALA A 71 -15.55 7.44 -1.78
C ALA A 71 -14.48 8.23 -2.54
N PHE A 72 -14.84 8.86 -3.64
CA PHE A 72 -13.95 9.69 -4.46
C PHE A 72 -14.16 11.18 -4.26
N LEU A 73 -15.20 11.58 -3.54
CA LEU A 73 -15.48 12.97 -3.20
C LEU A 73 -14.90 13.33 -1.84
N HIS A 74 -14.46 14.57 -1.67
CA HIS A 74 -13.91 15.05 -0.40
C HIS A 74 -14.37 16.47 -0.11
N GLY A 75 -14.76 16.73 1.14
CA GLY A 75 -15.29 18.01 1.56
C GLY A 75 -14.25 19.12 1.63
N ASP A 76 -13.00 18.78 2.00
CA ASP A 76 -11.93 19.73 2.17
C ASP A 76 -10.53 19.12 1.95
N MET A 77 -9.51 19.98 1.96
CA MET A 77 -8.11 19.61 1.69
C MET A 77 -7.53 18.69 2.77
N LEU A 78 -7.85 18.87 4.04
CA LEU A 78 -7.33 18.02 5.11
C LEU A 78 -7.99 16.63 5.04
N HIS A 79 -9.27 16.59 4.72
CA HIS A 79 -10.02 15.35 4.55
C HIS A 79 -9.38 14.47 3.46
N ILE A 80 -9.12 15.01 2.27
CA ILE A 80 -8.44 14.24 1.21
C ILE A 80 -7.01 13.89 1.62
N LEU A 81 -6.26 14.82 2.22
CA LEU A 81 -4.87 14.59 2.61
C LEU A 81 -4.75 13.38 3.56
N PHE A 82 -5.57 13.30 4.63
CA PHE A 82 -5.51 12.19 5.57
C PHE A 82 -5.93 10.86 4.94
N ASN A 83 -6.91 10.87 4.04
CA ASN A 83 -7.28 9.67 3.28
C ASN A 83 -6.13 9.18 2.38
N LEU A 84 -5.46 10.07 1.66
CA LEU A 84 -4.33 9.72 0.81
C LEU A 84 -3.12 9.24 1.62
N LEU A 85 -2.85 9.83 2.77
CA LEU A 85 -1.81 9.36 3.69
C LEU A 85 -2.11 7.96 4.22
N GLY A 86 -3.37 7.68 4.58
CA GLY A 86 -3.82 6.34 4.97
C GLY A 86 -3.60 5.30 3.87
N LEU A 87 -4.02 5.61 2.65
CA LEU A 87 -3.78 4.76 1.48
C LEU A 87 -2.29 4.57 1.21
N TYR A 88 -1.49 5.61 1.33
CA TYR A 88 -0.05 5.54 1.09
C TYR A 88 0.66 4.65 2.12
N PHE A 89 0.48 4.92 3.42
CA PHE A 89 1.24 4.24 4.47
C PHE A 89 0.76 2.82 4.76
N MET A 90 -0.55 2.55 4.66
CA MET A 90 -1.12 1.25 4.95
C MET A 90 -1.52 0.48 3.69
N GLY A 91 -1.97 1.17 2.67
CA GLY A 91 -2.41 0.56 1.41
C GLY A 91 -1.25 -0.04 0.62
N ILE A 92 -0.13 0.67 0.47
CA ILE A 92 1.03 0.18 -0.29
C ILE A 92 1.58 -1.14 0.28
N PRO A 93 1.90 -1.26 1.59
CA PRO A 93 2.35 -2.53 2.13
C PRO A 93 1.30 -3.64 1.98
N LEU A 94 0.03 -3.31 2.20
CA LEU A 94 -1.05 -4.29 2.11
C LEU A 94 -1.24 -4.80 0.67
N GLU A 95 -1.22 -3.90 -0.33
CA GLU A 95 -1.29 -4.28 -1.74
C GLU A 95 -0.10 -5.14 -2.18
N ARG A 96 1.11 -4.79 -1.75
CA ARG A 96 2.32 -5.59 -2.02
C ARG A 96 2.20 -7.01 -1.49
N TRP A 97 1.58 -7.18 -0.35
CA TRP A 97 1.47 -8.48 0.29
C TRP A 97 0.32 -9.33 -0.25
N LEU A 98 -0.87 -8.74 -0.43
CA LEU A 98 -2.07 -9.45 -0.86
C LEU A 98 -2.27 -9.46 -2.39
N GLY A 99 -1.63 -8.55 -3.10
CA GLY A 99 -1.91 -8.23 -4.49
C GLY A 99 -3.08 -7.25 -4.65
N TRP A 100 -3.10 -6.53 -5.77
CA TRP A 100 -4.04 -5.43 -6.03
C TRP A 100 -5.52 -5.83 -5.97
N ARG A 101 -5.86 -7.06 -6.34
CA ARG A 101 -7.27 -7.52 -6.36
C ARG A 101 -7.85 -7.68 -4.98
N LYS A 102 -7.12 -8.38 -4.09
CA LYS A 102 -7.55 -8.55 -2.70
C LYS A 102 -7.54 -7.22 -1.96
N PHE A 103 -6.57 -6.37 -2.24
CA PHE A 103 -6.53 -5.01 -1.72
C PHE A 103 -7.78 -4.21 -2.12
N LEU A 104 -8.14 -4.17 -3.41
CA LEU A 104 -9.35 -3.50 -3.89
C LEU A 104 -10.63 -4.11 -3.31
N ALA A 105 -10.69 -5.44 -3.17
CA ALA A 105 -11.82 -6.11 -2.54
C ALA A 105 -12.01 -5.64 -1.09
N ILE A 106 -10.94 -5.50 -0.31
CA ILE A 106 -10.99 -4.96 1.06
C ILE A 106 -11.45 -3.50 1.04
N TYR A 107 -10.84 -2.68 0.20
CA TYR A 107 -11.15 -1.26 0.11
C TYR A 107 -12.63 -1.03 -0.25
N PHE A 108 -13.11 -1.66 -1.32
CA PHE A 108 -14.50 -1.47 -1.76
C PHE A 108 -15.52 -2.18 -0.86
N ALA A 109 -15.17 -3.26 -0.17
CA ALA A 109 -16.02 -3.80 0.90
C ALA A 109 -16.19 -2.77 2.03
N GLY A 110 -15.10 -2.09 2.40
CA GLY A 110 -15.16 -1.00 3.37
C GLY A 110 -16.03 0.16 2.92
N VAL A 111 -15.85 0.60 1.68
CA VAL A 111 -16.68 1.66 1.08
C VAL A 111 -18.15 1.25 1.10
N PHE A 112 -18.49 0.07 0.58
CA PHE A 112 -19.89 -0.37 0.48
C PHE A 112 -20.54 -0.55 1.86
N LEU A 113 -19.93 -1.30 2.78
CA LEU A 113 -20.48 -1.54 4.12
C LEU A 113 -20.50 -0.27 4.96
N GLY A 114 -19.47 0.58 4.85
CA GLY A 114 -19.47 1.89 5.50
C GLY A 114 -20.62 2.77 5.04
N GLY A 115 -20.85 2.83 3.73
CA GLY A 115 -21.99 3.54 3.15
C GLY A 115 -23.33 2.98 3.61
N LEU A 116 -23.49 1.66 3.68
CA LEU A 116 -24.71 1.01 4.17
C LEU A 116 -24.98 1.32 5.64
N VAL A 117 -23.97 1.21 6.51
CA VAL A 117 -24.12 1.51 7.93
C VAL A 117 -24.48 2.98 8.13
N TRP A 118 -23.78 3.88 7.44
CA TRP A 118 -24.06 5.31 7.50
C TRP A 118 -25.46 5.64 7.04
N LEU A 119 -25.90 5.08 5.90
CA LEU A 119 -27.22 5.32 5.34
C LEU A 119 -28.34 4.88 6.31
N GLY A 120 -28.15 3.71 6.97
CA GLY A 120 -29.12 3.21 7.96
C GLY A 120 -29.22 4.10 9.20
N ILE A 121 -28.12 4.70 9.65
CA ILE A 121 -28.09 5.60 10.82
C ILE A 121 -28.61 7.00 10.45
N SER A 122 -28.23 7.49 9.26
CA SER A 122 -28.54 8.85 8.80
C SER A 122 -29.86 8.96 8.06
N TRP A 123 -30.73 7.92 8.12
CA TRP A 123 -32.01 7.91 7.45
C TRP A 123 -32.88 9.06 7.94
N GLY A 124 -33.27 9.95 7.03
CA GLY A 124 -34.08 11.14 7.34
C GLY A 124 -33.32 12.37 7.84
N SER A 125 -31.97 12.32 7.90
CA SER A 125 -31.15 13.48 8.35
C SER A 125 -30.95 14.55 7.29
N GLY A 126 -31.22 14.28 6.01
CA GLY A 126 -30.88 15.16 4.89
C GLY A 126 -29.38 15.31 4.64
N SER A 127 -28.55 14.56 5.35
CA SER A 127 -27.08 14.60 5.24
C SER A 127 -26.58 13.88 3.99
N VAL A 128 -25.35 14.19 3.59
CA VAL A 128 -24.64 13.51 2.49
C VAL A 128 -23.32 12.92 3.00
N LEU A 129 -22.97 11.75 2.48
CA LEU A 129 -21.69 11.09 2.76
C LEU A 129 -20.74 11.28 1.59
N VAL A 130 -19.52 11.71 1.91
CA VAL A 130 -18.38 11.81 0.99
C VAL A 130 -17.09 11.38 1.71
N GLY A 131 -16.14 10.88 0.95
CA GLY A 131 -14.79 10.53 1.44
C GLY A 131 -14.42 9.08 1.32
N ALA A 132 -13.13 8.84 1.05
CA ALA A 132 -12.51 7.52 0.95
C ALA A 132 -12.37 6.80 2.31
N SER A 133 -12.68 7.48 3.41
CA SER A 133 -12.32 7.08 4.77
C SER A 133 -12.86 5.71 5.20
N ALA A 134 -14.07 5.34 4.80
CA ALA A 134 -14.61 4.00 5.09
C ALA A 134 -13.76 2.88 4.46
N GLY A 135 -13.31 3.07 3.22
CA GLY A 135 -12.37 2.17 2.56
C GLY A 135 -10.99 2.17 3.23
N VAL A 136 -10.50 3.35 3.63
CA VAL A 136 -9.23 3.50 4.37
C VAL A 136 -9.30 2.80 5.73
N MET A 137 -10.42 2.87 6.44
CA MET A 137 -10.63 2.15 7.70
C MET A 137 -10.64 0.63 7.52
N ALA A 138 -11.18 0.11 6.43
CA ALA A 138 -11.08 -1.31 6.12
C ALA A 138 -9.63 -1.73 5.82
N VAL A 139 -8.89 -0.92 5.08
CA VAL A 139 -7.45 -1.12 4.80
C VAL A 139 -6.64 -1.07 6.10
N LEU A 140 -6.91 -0.12 7.01
CA LEU A 140 -6.28 -0.02 8.33
C LEU A 140 -6.52 -1.29 9.15
N ALA A 141 -7.77 -1.76 9.24
CA ALA A 141 -8.10 -2.97 9.98
C ALA A 141 -7.36 -4.18 9.40
N ALA A 142 -7.37 -4.36 8.07
CA ALA A 142 -6.68 -5.45 7.41
C ALA A 142 -5.16 -5.36 7.61
N PHE A 143 -4.56 -4.19 7.47
CA PHE A 143 -3.15 -3.96 7.74
C PHE A 143 -2.78 -4.35 9.17
N CYS A 144 -3.51 -3.85 10.17
CA CYS A 144 -3.20 -4.10 11.57
C CYS A 144 -3.33 -5.57 12.00
N LEU A 145 -4.20 -6.35 11.32
CA LEU A 145 -4.46 -7.76 11.66
C LEU A 145 -3.60 -8.75 10.89
N LEU A 146 -3.06 -8.34 9.75
CA LEU A 146 -2.31 -9.21 8.85
C LEU A 146 -0.80 -8.99 8.97
N PHE A 147 -0.36 -7.80 9.40
CA PHE A 147 1.07 -7.51 9.57
C PHE A 147 1.62 -7.98 10.91
N PRO A 148 2.94 -8.24 10.98
CA PRO A 148 3.60 -8.66 12.22
C PRO A 148 3.37 -7.68 13.36
N PRO A 149 3.38 -8.14 14.63
CA PRO A 149 3.16 -7.30 15.81
C PRO A 149 4.34 -6.37 16.14
N THR A 150 5.30 -6.22 15.24
CA THR A 150 6.44 -5.30 15.40
C THR A 150 5.95 -3.86 15.41
N PRO A 151 6.46 -3.02 16.34
CA PRO A 151 6.07 -1.62 16.40
C PRO A 151 6.42 -0.89 15.09
N ILE A 152 5.49 -0.05 14.62
CA ILE A 152 5.69 0.83 13.48
C ILE A 152 5.92 2.23 14.04
N THR A 153 6.99 2.89 13.60
CA THR A 153 7.31 4.24 14.05
C THR A 153 6.71 5.25 13.09
N PHE A 154 5.82 6.08 13.60
CA PHE A 154 5.27 7.25 12.92
C PHE A 154 5.96 8.50 13.41
N LEU A 155 6.19 9.47 12.53
CA LEU A 155 6.66 10.78 12.90
C LEU A 155 5.45 11.73 13.04
N ILE A 156 5.02 11.96 14.27
CA ILE A 156 3.96 12.94 14.55
C ILE A 156 4.53 14.33 14.29
N PHE A 157 3.82 15.13 13.49
CA PHE A 157 4.27 16.45 13.01
C PHE A 157 5.66 16.44 12.37
N PHE A 158 6.07 15.28 11.78
CA PHE A 158 7.39 15.06 11.18
C PHE A 158 8.58 15.22 12.14
N ILE A 159 8.35 15.30 13.45
CA ILE A 159 9.38 15.58 14.45
C ILE A 159 9.41 14.51 15.54
N ILE A 160 8.25 14.10 16.07
CA ILE A 160 8.16 13.23 17.24
C ILE A 160 7.99 11.77 16.80
N PRO A 161 8.99 10.89 17.00
CA PRO A 161 8.85 9.48 16.68
C PRO A 161 7.98 8.77 17.74
N VAL A 162 6.85 8.22 17.30
CA VAL A 162 5.95 7.40 18.14
C VAL A 162 5.86 6.03 17.56
N SER A 163 6.26 5.02 18.32
CA SER A 163 6.24 3.61 17.92
C SER A 163 5.03 2.92 18.51
N VAL A 164 4.15 2.40 17.65
CA VAL A 164 2.90 1.75 18.06
C VAL A 164 2.80 0.37 17.39
N LYS A 165 2.39 -0.65 18.13
CA LYS A 165 2.06 -1.95 17.54
C LYS A 165 0.79 -1.85 16.70
N PRO A 166 0.70 -2.53 15.52
CA PRO A 166 -0.46 -2.46 14.65
C PRO A 166 -1.78 -2.73 15.38
N ILE A 167 -1.83 -3.78 16.19
CA ILE A 167 -3.04 -4.12 16.97
C ILE A 167 -3.42 -3.03 17.98
N THR A 168 -2.45 -2.35 18.57
CA THR A 168 -2.71 -1.24 19.51
C THR A 168 -3.25 -0.04 18.74
N MET A 169 -2.71 0.25 17.55
CA MET A 169 -3.21 1.29 16.66
C MET A 169 -4.68 1.03 16.28
N LEU A 170 -5.02 -0.21 15.89
CA LEU A 170 -6.39 -0.59 15.57
C LEU A 170 -7.32 -0.34 16.76
N LYS A 171 -6.93 -0.76 17.97
CA LYS A 171 -7.73 -0.55 19.19
C LYS A 171 -7.96 0.92 19.48
N ILE A 172 -6.90 1.74 19.38
CA ILE A 172 -6.99 3.19 19.62
C ILE A 172 -7.94 3.84 18.61
N VAL A 173 -7.74 3.58 17.31
CA VAL A 173 -8.59 4.14 16.26
C VAL A 173 -10.04 3.68 16.43
N SER A 174 -10.27 2.37 16.67
CA SER A 174 -11.62 1.87 16.91
C SER A 174 -12.31 2.51 18.12
N ALA A 175 -11.56 2.76 19.19
CA ALA A 175 -12.09 3.44 20.39
C ALA A 175 -12.44 4.91 20.09
N ILE A 176 -11.59 5.63 19.37
CA ILE A 176 -11.84 7.02 18.96
C ILE A 176 -13.09 7.10 18.08
N GLU A 177 -13.20 6.24 17.06
CA GLU A 177 -14.36 6.19 16.17
C GLU A 177 -15.65 5.84 16.91
N PHE A 178 -15.58 4.89 17.84
CA PHE A 178 -16.75 4.49 18.63
C PHE A 178 -17.20 5.60 19.60
N ILE A 179 -16.27 6.23 20.30
CA ILE A 179 -16.58 7.36 21.19
C ILE A 179 -17.15 8.53 20.38
N GLY A 180 -16.53 8.85 19.23
CA GLY A 180 -17.02 9.87 18.32
C GLY A 180 -18.42 9.58 17.82
N PHE A 181 -18.72 8.33 17.48
CA PHE A 181 -20.04 7.89 17.10
C PHE A 181 -21.06 8.10 18.22
N LEU A 182 -20.77 7.65 19.45
CA LEU A 182 -21.66 7.89 20.59
C LEU A 182 -21.88 9.38 20.86
N SER A 183 -20.82 10.18 20.77
CA SER A 183 -20.93 11.63 20.90
C SER A 183 -21.83 12.25 19.84
N SER A 184 -21.73 11.80 18.59
CA SER A 184 -22.57 12.28 17.49
C SER A 184 -24.05 11.97 17.67
N LEU A 185 -24.37 10.83 18.28
CA LEU A 185 -25.76 10.47 18.63
C LEU A 185 -26.35 11.41 19.70
N VAL A 186 -25.52 11.84 20.65
CA VAL A 186 -25.96 12.73 21.73
C VAL A 186 -26.08 14.18 21.25
N SER A 187 -25.14 14.65 20.42
CA SER A 187 -25.10 16.04 19.92
C SER A 187 -26.04 16.31 18.75
N GLY A 188 -26.67 15.28 18.19
CA GLY A 188 -27.58 15.41 17.04
C GLY A 188 -26.88 15.55 15.70
N GLY A 189 -25.61 15.19 15.63
CA GLY A 189 -24.83 15.17 14.39
C GLY A 189 -23.35 15.44 14.57
N SER A 190 -22.57 15.24 13.51
CA SER A 190 -21.13 15.52 13.44
C SER A 190 -20.73 15.69 11.98
N ASP A 191 -19.73 16.52 11.71
CA ASP A 191 -19.10 16.65 10.40
C ASP A 191 -18.31 15.40 10.01
N ILE A 192 -17.97 14.54 10.99
CA ILE A 192 -17.28 13.29 10.78
C ILE A 192 -18.29 12.13 10.73
N ALA A 193 -18.23 11.35 9.67
CA ALA A 193 -19.13 10.21 9.47
C ALA A 193 -18.63 8.95 10.24
N TYR A 194 -18.61 9.00 11.56
CA TYR A 194 -18.11 7.91 12.43
C TYR A 194 -18.80 6.57 12.16
N SER A 195 -20.10 6.57 11.85
CA SER A 195 -20.83 5.35 11.50
C SER A 195 -20.29 4.68 10.23
N ALA A 196 -19.93 5.47 9.21
CA ALA A 196 -19.28 4.95 8.00
C ALA A 196 -17.91 4.37 8.31
N HIS A 197 -17.12 5.03 9.18
CA HIS A 197 -15.81 4.56 9.62
C HIS A 197 -15.90 3.21 10.36
N LEU A 198 -16.84 3.08 11.30
CA LEU A 198 -17.09 1.82 12.01
C LEU A 198 -17.56 0.71 11.07
N GLY A 199 -18.41 1.02 10.10
CA GLY A 199 -18.81 0.10 9.04
C GLY A 199 -17.61 -0.37 8.21
N GLY A 200 -16.72 0.56 7.86
CA GLY A 200 -15.45 0.27 7.17
C GLY A 200 -14.52 -0.62 7.99
N LEU A 201 -14.29 -0.31 9.27
CA LEU A 201 -13.52 -1.16 10.19
C LEU A 201 -14.11 -2.57 10.25
N GLY A 202 -15.43 -2.70 10.43
CA GLY A 202 -16.13 -3.99 10.46
C GLY A 202 -15.94 -4.77 9.15
N ALA A 203 -16.02 -4.10 8.02
CA ALA A 203 -15.76 -4.71 6.71
C ALA A 203 -14.32 -5.27 6.64
N GLY A 204 -13.33 -4.50 7.10
CA GLY A 204 -11.94 -4.94 7.13
C GLY A 204 -11.73 -6.17 7.99
N LEU A 205 -12.36 -6.24 9.19
CA LEU A 205 -12.31 -7.42 10.06
C LEU A 205 -12.87 -8.66 9.35
N VAL A 206 -14.05 -8.54 8.73
CA VAL A 206 -14.70 -9.64 7.99
C VAL A 206 -13.85 -10.09 6.83
N MET A 207 -13.31 -9.16 6.04
CA MET A 207 -12.48 -9.47 4.88
C MET A 207 -11.18 -10.20 5.27
N VAL A 208 -10.57 -9.82 6.39
CA VAL A 208 -9.40 -10.53 6.92
C VAL A 208 -9.74 -11.97 7.28
N GLU A 209 -10.89 -12.20 7.93
CA GLU A 209 -11.32 -13.56 8.27
C GLU A 209 -11.61 -14.41 7.04
N ILE A 210 -12.25 -13.82 6.02
CA ILE A 210 -12.48 -14.47 4.72
C ILE A 210 -11.15 -14.87 4.07
N ILE A 211 -10.16 -13.97 4.06
CA ILE A 211 -8.83 -14.22 3.48
C ILE A 211 -8.10 -15.33 4.25
N LYS A 212 -8.11 -15.31 5.58
CA LYS A 212 -7.47 -16.33 6.42
C LYS A 212 -8.06 -17.73 6.19
N ARG A 213 -9.34 -17.82 5.89
CA ARG A 213 -10.03 -19.09 5.56
C ARG A 213 -9.84 -19.52 4.09
N GLY A 214 -8.98 -18.84 3.33
CA GLY A 214 -8.76 -19.14 1.91
C GLY A 214 -9.83 -18.61 0.96
N GLY A 215 -10.81 -17.86 1.46
CA GLY A 215 -11.75 -17.11 0.62
C GLY A 215 -10.98 -16.14 -0.27
N LEU A 216 -11.49 -15.73 -1.40
CA LEU A 216 -10.82 -14.88 -2.40
C LEU A 216 -9.58 -15.49 -3.06
N SER A 217 -9.25 -16.76 -2.84
CA SER A 217 -8.16 -17.43 -3.56
C SER A 217 -8.41 -17.50 -5.07
N PHE A 218 -9.69 -17.50 -5.48
CA PHE A 218 -10.06 -17.39 -6.89
C PHE A 218 -9.56 -16.09 -7.54
N LEU A 219 -9.41 -15.00 -6.78
CA LEU A 219 -8.87 -13.73 -7.29
C LEU A 219 -7.39 -13.84 -7.69
N ASP A 220 -6.64 -14.80 -7.14
CA ASP A 220 -5.24 -15.04 -7.50
C ASP A 220 -5.14 -15.67 -8.90
N ASN A 221 -6.20 -16.33 -9.35
CA ASN A 221 -6.29 -17.02 -10.64
C ASN A 221 -6.98 -16.22 -11.74
N ILE A 222 -7.79 -15.21 -11.40
CA ILE A 222 -8.44 -14.33 -12.37
C ILE A 222 -7.37 -13.45 -13.01
N GLY A 223 -7.01 -13.80 -14.25
CA GLY A 223 -6.10 -13.00 -15.05
C GLY A 223 -4.64 -13.14 -14.61
N LYS A 224 -4.07 -14.32 -14.79
CA LYS A 224 -2.70 -14.42 -15.30
C LYS A 224 -2.65 -13.81 -16.73
N TYR A 225 -3.32 -12.67 -16.94
CA TYR A 225 -2.97 -11.81 -18.03
C TYR A 225 -1.54 -11.38 -17.74
N LYS A 226 -0.64 -11.83 -18.60
CA LYS A 226 0.66 -11.21 -18.80
C LYS A 226 0.42 -9.68 -18.91
N PHE A 227 0.32 -8.98 -17.78
CA PHE A 227 0.88 -7.66 -17.75
C PHE A 227 2.28 -7.89 -18.27
N VAL A 228 2.53 -7.28 -19.42
CA VAL A 228 3.79 -7.39 -20.13
C VAL A 228 4.83 -7.60 -19.06
N LYS A 229 5.45 -8.78 -19.03
CA LYS A 229 6.68 -9.02 -18.32
C LYS A 229 7.64 -7.97 -18.90
N PHE A 230 7.61 -6.77 -18.32
CA PHE A 230 8.74 -5.90 -18.41
C PHE A 230 9.85 -6.71 -17.77
N ALA A 231 10.50 -7.46 -18.67
CA ALA A 231 11.63 -8.30 -18.41
C ALA A 231 11.68 -8.72 -16.93
N ASP A 232 11.16 -9.92 -16.60
CA ASP A 232 11.84 -10.73 -15.64
C ASP A 232 13.31 -10.63 -16.05
N LYS A 233 14.03 -9.70 -15.44
CA LYS A 233 15.46 -9.87 -15.37
C LYS A 233 15.56 -11.25 -14.74
N LYS A 234 15.88 -12.27 -15.57
CA LYS A 234 16.46 -13.49 -15.10
C LYS A 234 17.34 -13.02 -13.93
N LYS A 235 16.97 -13.41 -12.70
CA LYS A 235 18.00 -13.44 -11.65
C LYS A 235 19.14 -14.08 -12.39
N PRO A 236 20.33 -13.48 -12.44
CA PRO A 236 21.45 -14.18 -13.03
C PRO A 236 21.42 -15.51 -12.32
N SER A 237 21.19 -16.58 -13.08
CA SER A 237 21.37 -17.93 -12.60
C SER A 237 22.74 -17.89 -11.96
N SER A 238 22.87 -18.32 -10.72
CA SER A 238 24.15 -18.38 -10.01
C SER A 238 25.15 -19.29 -10.72
N THR A 239 24.77 -19.82 -11.87
CA THR A 239 25.57 -20.71 -12.73
C THR A 239 26.13 -20.07 -14.00
N ASP A 240 25.79 -18.79 -14.33
CA ASP A 240 26.26 -18.19 -15.59
C ASP A 240 27.37 -17.13 -15.40
N PHE A 241 27.86 -16.92 -14.20
CA PHE A 241 29.15 -16.28 -14.00
C PHE A 241 30.27 -17.32 -14.07
N LYS A 242 30.48 -17.86 -15.25
CA LYS A 242 31.76 -18.48 -15.57
C LYS A 242 32.77 -17.35 -15.74
N PHE A 243 33.32 -16.88 -14.62
CA PHE A 243 34.65 -16.32 -14.64
C PHE A 243 35.60 -17.43 -15.13
N LYS A 244 36.08 -17.33 -16.36
CA LYS A 244 37.31 -18.03 -16.76
C LYS A 244 38.44 -17.31 -16.04
N VAL A 245 38.58 -17.56 -14.78
CA VAL A 245 39.77 -17.24 -14.05
C VAL A 245 40.67 -18.48 -14.19
N ASN A 246 41.81 -18.36 -14.82
CA ASN A 246 42.83 -19.36 -14.77
C ASN A 246 43.45 -19.33 -13.36
N ILE A 247 42.72 -19.81 -12.37
CA ILE A 247 43.22 -19.98 -11.00
C ILE A 247 43.60 -21.45 -10.89
N SER A 248 44.78 -21.71 -10.36
CA SER A 248 45.22 -23.07 -9.99
C SER A 248 44.32 -23.57 -8.84
N GLU A 249 44.18 -24.90 -8.69
CA GLU A 249 43.40 -25.48 -7.56
C GLU A 249 43.93 -24.98 -6.20
N SER A 250 45.26 -24.73 -6.07
CA SER A 250 45.86 -24.17 -4.86
C SER A 250 45.44 -22.73 -4.53
N ASP A 251 45.10 -21.93 -5.57
CA ASP A 251 44.64 -20.53 -5.37
C ASP A 251 43.17 -20.46 -4.94
N THR A 252 42.39 -21.48 -5.31
CA THR A 252 40.98 -21.57 -4.92
C THR A 252 40.81 -21.80 -3.41
N ASP A 253 41.62 -22.71 -2.85
CA ASP A 253 41.64 -23.00 -1.41
C ASP A 253 42.04 -21.78 -0.58
N GLU A 254 43.03 -20.99 -1.07
CA GLU A 254 43.47 -19.78 -0.40
C GLU A 254 42.45 -18.66 -0.48
N ILE A 255 41.72 -18.51 -1.61
CA ILE A 255 40.59 -17.57 -1.73
C ILE A 255 39.48 -17.94 -0.74
N ASP A 256 39.11 -19.21 -0.65
CA ASP A 256 38.05 -19.66 0.27
C ASP A 256 38.43 -19.44 1.73
N ARG A 257 39.72 -19.65 2.07
CA ARG A 257 40.26 -19.34 3.40
C ARG A 257 40.13 -17.85 3.73
N ILE A 258 40.53 -16.99 2.80
CA ILE A 258 40.49 -15.53 2.98
C ILE A 258 39.02 -15.06 3.08
N LEU A 259 38.11 -15.60 2.26
CA LEU A 259 36.68 -15.27 2.31
C LEU A 259 36.05 -15.73 3.63
N ALA A 260 36.41 -16.90 4.14
CA ALA A 260 35.92 -17.38 5.44
C ALA A 260 36.40 -16.46 6.59
N LYS A 261 37.68 -15.99 6.52
CA LYS A 261 38.21 -15.03 7.49
C LYS A 261 37.48 -13.68 7.44
N VAL A 262 37.22 -13.16 6.25
CA VAL A 262 36.45 -11.92 6.06
C VAL A 262 35.04 -12.04 6.61
N ASN A 263 34.40 -13.20 6.40
CA ASN A 263 33.03 -13.45 6.88
C ASN A 263 32.96 -13.52 8.42
N LYS A 264 34.01 -13.99 9.07
CA LYS A 264 34.10 -14.18 10.53
C LYS A 264 34.60 -12.91 11.26
N GLU A 265 35.56 -12.21 10.70
CA GLU A 265 36.34 -11.16 11.39
C GLU A 265 36.28 -9.80 10.69
N GLY A 266 35.63 -9.72 9.52
CA GLY A 266 35.49 -8.49 8.74
C GLY A 266 36.70 -8.18 7.86
N PHE A 267 36.52 -7.26 6.92
CA PHE A 267 37.58 -6.85 5.95
C PHE A 267 38.84 -6.23 6.59
N VAL A 268 38.70 -5.71 7.80
CA VAL A 268 39.81 -5.06 8.54
C VAL A 268 40.84 -6.08 9.03
N SER A 269 40.48 -7.34 9.16
CA SER A 269 41.31 -8.43 9.63
C SER A 269 42.30 -8.97 8.57
N LEU A 270 42.19 -8.54 7.32
CA LEU A 270 43.06 -8.97 6.24
C LEU A 270 44.42 -8.34 6.35
N THR A 271 45.46 -9.19 6.24
CA THR A 271 46.83 -8.74 6.11
C THR A 271 47.06 -8.09 4.74
N ASP A 272 48.14 -7.32 4.62
CA ASP A 272 48.48 -6.67 3.33
C ASP A 272 48.81 -7.70 2.23
N GLU A 273 49.36 -8.85 2.59
CA GLU A 273 49.61 -9.97 1.67
C GLU A 273 48.28 -10.59 1.18
N GLU A 274 47.30 -10.80 2.06
CA GLU A 274 46.00 -11.34 1.70
C GLU A 274 45.20 -10.35 0.80
N ARG A 275 45.35 -9.05 1.03
CA ARG A 275 44.75 -8.00 0.18
C ARG A 275 45.40 -7.97 -1.20
N GLU A 276 46.71 -8.11 -1.27
CA GLU A 276 47.43 -8.12 -2.54
C GLU A 276 47.15 -9.41 -3.34
N PHE A 277 47.02 -10.55 -2.66
CA PHE A 277 46.59 -11.81 -3.28
C PHE A 277 45.21 -11.68 -3.94
N LEU A 278 44.21 -11.12 -3.22
CA LEU A 278 42.88 -10.89 -3.78
C LEU A 278 42.90 -9.90 -4.96
N ARG A 279 43.81 -8.90 -4.95
CA ARG A 279 43.98 -7.99 -6.09
C ARG A 279 44.54 -8.67 -7.31
N ARG A 280 45.46 -9.61 -7.14
CA ARG A 280 46.05 -10.38 -8.25
C ARG A 280 45.07 -11.39 -8.82
N ALA A 281 44.29 -12.04 -7.98
CA ALA A 281 43.23 -12.97 -8.38
C ALA A 281 42.10 -12.31 -9.16
N ASN A 282 41.93 -10.98 -9.06
CA ASN A 282 40.90 -10.20 -9.77
C ASN A 282 41.42 -9.55 -11.08
N LYS A 283 42.61 -9.85 -11.53
CA LYS A 283 43.15 -9.41 -12.83
C LYS A 283 43.07 -10.54 -13.85
#